data_8f00c441b43acdd4598e2a4dacc87815
#
_entry.id   8f00c441b43acdd4598e2a4dacc87815
#
_cell.length_a   1.000
_cell.length_b   1.000
_cell.length_c   1.000
_cell.angle_alpha   90.00
_cell.angle_beta   90.00
_cell.angle_gamma   90.00
#
_symmetry.space_group_name_H-M   'P 1'
#
loop_
_entity.id
_entity.type
_entity.pdbx_description
1 polymer ?
#
loop_
_entity_poly.entity_id
_entity_poly.type
_entity_poly.pdbx_seq_one_letter_code
_entity_poly.pdbx_strand_id
1 'polypeptide(L)'
;MTTGSETRDATLTTEPSADAPRPSAATERPAAPGGFVPLTRAQRARYAVSDAITMTWRNLVTMRRVPQLLVFATVQPVLLLLLFRYVFGGAIRVPGKNYVDYLMPGIFAQAATFGAISTGLGLNEDKHKGLIERLRSLPMARSAVLAGRTIADLIRNTFVIGLLIAIGFAVGFTLETNVAKLALATVLILLFGFAVSWVFALI
;
A
#
# COMPACT_ATOMS: atom_id res chain seq x y z
N MET A 1 35.32 67.04 31.26
CA MET A 1 36.45 66.67 32.17
C MET A 1 36.82 65.25 31.71
N THR A 2 37.80 65.26 30.92
CA THR A 2 39.18 64.79 31.09
C THR A 2 39.34 63.31 30.88
N THR A 3 39.91 63.08 29.76
CA THR A 3 41.29 62.59 29.47
C THR A 3 41.27 61.04 29.49
N GLY A 4 41.60 60.34 28.47
CA GLY A 4 42.82 60.46 27.63
C GLY A 4 43.68 59.25 27.89
N SER A 5 44.09 58.59 26.85
CA SER A 5 45.37 57.96 26.52
C SER A 5 45.10 56.63 25.82
N GLU A 6 45.22 56.51 24.54
CA GLU A 6 46.40 56.34 23.74
C GLU A 6 47.46 55.41 24.33
N THR A 7 47.54 54.24 23.75
CA THR A 7 48.77 53.48 23.54
C THR A 7 48.47 52.49 22.44
N ARG A 8 48.84 52.74 21.20
CA ARG A 8 50.01 52.28 20.44
C ARG A 8 50.24 50.80 20.55
N ASP A 9 49.90 50.11 19.50
CA ASP A 9 50.81 49.70 18.42
C ASP A 9 51.72 48.53 18.81
N ALA A 10 51.45 47.38 18.31
CA ALA A 10 52.46 46.39 17.95
C ALA A 10 51.85 45.42 16.90
N THR A 11 51.97 45.87 15.66
CA THR A 11 51.93 44.98 14.51
C THR A 11 53.07 44.00 14.60
N LEU A 12 52.78 42.75 15.06
CA LEU A 12 53.64 41.61 14.82
C LEU A 12 53.07 40.85 13.63
N THR A 13 53.50 41.26 12.45
CA THR A 13 53.51 40.46 11.23
C THR A 13 54.43 39.26 11.47
N THR A 14 53.91 38.19 11.97
CA THR A 14 54.57 36.89 11.90
C THR A 14 54.36 36.37 10.47
N GLU A 15 55.37 36.54 9.65
CA GLU A 15 55.51 35.77 8.42
C GLU A 15 55.30 34.28 8.72
N PRO A 16 54.47 33.56 7.95
CA PRO A 16 54.37 32.11 8.09
C PRO A 16 55.69 31.51 7.60
N SER A 17 56.42 30.89 8.56
CA SER A 17 57.62 30.11 8.28
C SER A 17 57.40 29.13 7.13
N ALA A 18 58.16 29.29 6.06
CA ALA A 18 58.09 28.49 4.85
C ALA A 18 58.59 27.03 5.02
N ASP A 19 58.74 26.57 6.24
CA ASP A 19 59.29 25.27 6.59
C ASP A 19 58.33 24.39 7.43
N ALA A 20 57.02 24.58 7.23
CA ALA A 20 56.07 23.60 7.71
C ALA A 20 56.13 22.36 6.79
N PRO A 21 56.45 21.17 7.32
CA PRO A 21 56.51 19.97 6.50
C PRO A 21 55.11 19.75 5.88
N ARG A 22 55.04 19.85 4.56
CA ARG A 22 53.85 19.48 3.81
C ARG A 22 53.50 18.07 4.25
N PRO A 23 52.28 17.74 4.66
CA PRO A 23 51.88 16.39 4.90
C PRO A 23 51.97 15.63 3.60
N SER A 24 53.16 15.06 3.34
CA SER A 24 53.36 14.00 2.40
C SER A 24 52.76 12.78 3.05
N ALA A 25 51.66 12.43 2.53
CA ALA A 25 51.19 11.06 2.44
C ALA A 25 49.81 11.18 1.87
N ALA A 26 49.72 10.90 0.60
CA ALA A 26 48.51 10.25 0.11
C ALA A 26 48.22 9.11 1.09
N THR A 27 47.48 9.44 2.15
CA THR A 27 46.77 8.42 2.92
C THR A 27 45.84 7.80 1.90
N GLU A 28 46.27 6.71 1.29
CA GLU A 28 45.41 5.84 0.50
C GLU A 28 44.14 5.64 1.36
N ARG A 29 43.07 6.36 1.01
CA ARG A 29 41.76 6.05 1.55
C ARG A 29 41.54 4.58 1.20
N PRO A 30 41.40 3.68 2.17
CA PRO A 30 41.10 2.30 1.87
C PRO A 30 39.89 2.35 0.93
N ALA A 31 40.09 1.75 -0.25
CA ALA A 31 39.02 1.63 -1.26
C ALA A 31 37.78 1.13 -0.53
N ALA A 32 36.70 1.90 -0.58
CA ALA A 32 35.46 1.55 0.09
C ALA A 32 35.11 0.09 -0.36
N PRO A 33 34.99 -0.85 0.57
CA PRO A 33 34.67 -2.23 0.22
C PRO A 33 33.24 -2.22 -0.32
N GLY A 34 33.07 -2.48 -1.59
CA GLY A 34 31.78 -2.62 -2.22
C GLY A 34 31.57 -1.66 -3.38
N GLY A 35 32.30 -1.88 -4.48
CA GLY A 35 31.89 -1.33 -5.77
C GLY A 35 30.45 -1.72 -6.02
N PHE A 36 29.58 -0.73 -6.22
CA PHE A 36 28.18 -0.96 -6.62
C PHE A 36 28.21 -1.77 -7.92
N VAL A 37 27.99 -3.07 -7.81
CA VAL A 37 27.81 -3.91 -9.00
C VAL A 37 26.42 -3.55 -9.55
N PRO A 38 26.30 -2.97 -10.74
CA PRO A 38 25.01 -2.62 -11.30
C PRO A 38 24.23 -3.91 -11.53
N LEU A 39 23.14 -4.08 -10.77
CA LEU A 39 22.25 -5.22 -10.90
C LEU A 39 21.69 -5.26 -12.33
N THR A 40 21.73 -6.44 -12.94
CA THR A 40 21.11 -6.68 -14.25
C THR A 40 19.60 -6.47 -14.16
N ARG A 41 18.94 -6.15 -15.29
CA ARG A 41 17.47 -5.95 -15.32
C ARG A 41 16.71 -7.15 -14.73
N ALA A 42 17.17 -8.38 -15.01
CA ALA A 42 16.58 -9.60 -14.47
C ALA A 42 16.73 -9.72 -12.94
N GLN A 43 17.91 -9.34 -12.41
CA GLN A 43 18.13 -9.32 -10.95
C GLN A 43 17.24 -8.27 -10.26
N ARG A 44 17.11 -7.06 -10.84
CA ARG A 44 16.20 -6.02 -10.32
C ARG A 44 14.75 -6.49 -10.29
N ALA A 45 14.29 -7.18 -11.34
CA ALA A 45 12.94 -7.74 -11.38
C ALA A 45 12.74 -8.81 -10.30
N ARG A 46 13.69 -9.72 -10.10
CA ARG A 46 13.63 -10.76 -9.05
C ARG A 46 13.59 -10.14 -7.66
N TYR A 47 14.42 -9.14 -7.37
CA TYR A 47 14.39 -8.43 -6.09
C TYR A 47 13.06 -7.68 -5.90
N ALA A 48 12.56 -6.98 -6.93
CA ALA A 48 11.26 -6.29 -6.85
C ALA A 48 10.10 -7.26 -6.57
N VAL A 49 10.09 -8.45 -7.17
CA VAL A 49 9.08 -9.48 -6.90
C VAL A 49 9.23 -10.04 -5.49
N SER A 50 10.44 -10.36 -5.04
CA SER A 50 10.70 -10.84 -3.68
C SER A 50 10.28 -9.80 -2.64
N ASP A 51 10.60 -8.51 -2.86
CA ASP A 51 10.22 -7.41 -2.01
C ASP A 51 8.69 -7.23 -1.98
N ALA A 52 8.02 -7.33 -3.13
CA ALA A 52 6.55 -7.27 -3.22
C ALA A 52 5.90 -8.42 -2.44
N ILE A 53 6.40 -9.64 -2.55
CA ILE A 53 5.91 -10.81 -1.81
C ILE A 53 6.09 -10.59 -0.30
N THR A 54 7.26 -10.12 0.12
CA THR A 54 7.56 -9.86 1.53
C THR A 54 6.64 -8.77 2.10
N MET A 55 6.38 -7.70 1.33
CA MET A 55 5.46 -6.63 1.71
C MET A 55 4.00 -7.11 1.75
N THR A 56 3.60 -7.93 0.78
CA THR A 56 2.27 -8.56 0.77
C THR A 56 2.07 -9.42 2.01
N TRP A 57 3.04 -10.28 2.33
CA TRP A 57 3.00 -11.12 3.53
C TRP A 57 2.92 -10.31 4.82
N ARG A 58 3.72 -9.26 4.93
CA ARG A 58 3.69 -8.35 6.07
C ARG A 58 2.32 -7.69 6.22
N ASN A 59 1.72 -7.19 5.14
CA ASN A 59 0.39 -6.60 5.16
C ASN A 59 -0.69 -7.62 5.56
N LEU A 60 -0.59 -8.85 5.05
CA LEU A 60 -1.51 -9.94 5.40
C LEU A 60 -1.42 -10.32 6.89
N VAL A 61 -0.20 -10.41 7.42
CA VAL A 61 0.03 -10.67 8.87
C VAL A 61 -0.51 -9.53 9.72
N THR A 62 -0.35 -8.28 9.28
CA THR A 62 -0.92 -7.12 9.97
C THR A 62 -2.45 -7.19 10.00
N MET A 63 -3.08 -7.59 8.89
CA MET A 63 -4.53 -7.81 8.85
C MET A 63 -5.01 -8.89 9.83
N ARG A 64 -4.24 -9.98 10.00
CA ARG A 64 -4.57 -11.01 11.00
C ARG A 64 -4.43 -10.50 12.43
N ARG A 65 -3.51 -9.56 12.67
CA ARG A 65 -3.28 -8.98 14.02
C ARG A 65 -4.31 -7.91 14.38
N VAL A 66 -4.98 -7.31 13.40
CA VAL A 66 -6.05 -6.33 13.59
C VAL A 66 -7.34 -6.86 12.97
N PRO A 67 -7.96 -7.90 13.58
CA PRO A 67 -9.16 -8.54 13.03
C PRO A 67 -10.33 -7.58 12.88
N GLN A 68 -10.35 -6.49 13.64
CA GLN A 68 -11.39 -5.46 13.57
C GLN A 68 -11.55 -4.91 12.15
N LEU A 69 -10.46 -4.65 11.42
CA LEU A 69 -10.52 -4.13 10.06
C LEU A 69 -11.14 -5.14 9.07
N LEU A 70 -10.81 -6.43 9.23
CA LEU A 70 -11.41 -7.51 8.44
C LEU A 70 -12.89 -7.69 8.78
N VAL A 71 -13.22 -7.66 10.07
CA VAL A 71 -14.60 -7.79 10.54
C VAL A 71 -15.45 -6.65 9.99
N PHE A 72 -15.03 -5.39 10.12
CA PHE A 72 -15.78 -4.26 9.57
C PHE A 72 -15.91 -4.33 8.06
N ALA A 73 -14.84 -4.65 7.34
CA ALA A 73 -14.88 -4.79 5.88
C ALA A 73 -15.82 -5.91 5.39
N THR A 74 -16.06 -6.92 6.23
CA THR A 74 -16.88 -8.09 5.90
C THR A 74 -18.31 -7.96 6.44
N VAL A 75 -18.45 -7.52 7.68
CA VAL A 75 -19.76 -7.43 8.35
C VAL A 75 -20.67 -6.43 7.67
N GLN A 76 -20.15 -5.27 7.25
CA GLN A 76 -20.96 -4.24 6.60
C GLN A 76 -21.65 -4.73 5.32
N PRO A 77 -20.96 -5.28 4.30
CA PRO A 77 -21.64 -5.78 3.10
C PRO A 77 -22.51 -7.00 3.37
N VAL A 78 -22.17 -7.84 4.35
CA VAL A 78 -23.01 -8.96 4.76
C VAL A 78 -24.32 -8.48 5.41
N LEU A 79 -24.23 -7.53 6.35
CA LEU A 79 -25.41 -6.92 6.95
C LEU A 79 -26.31 -6.26 5.91
N LEU A 80 -25.69 -5.59 4.94
CA LEU A 80 -26.44 -4.95 3.86
C LEU A 80 -27.16 -6.01 2.99
N LEU A 81 -26.48 -7.10 2.63
CA LEU A 81 -27.06 -8.21 1.91
C LEU A 81 -28.28 -8.79 2.66
N LEU A 82 -28.11 -9.06 3.97
CA LEU A 82 -29.17 -9.62 4.80
C LEU A 82 -30.32 -8.62 4.99
N LEU A 83 -30.01 -7.35 5.23
CA LEU A 83 -30.99 -6.28 5.35
C LEU A 83 -31.86 -6.19 4.08
N PHE A 84 -31.22 -6.08 2.93
CA PHE A 84 -31.96 -5.98 1.67
C PHE A 84 -32.75 -7.24 1.36
N ARG A 85 -32.21 -8.40 1.67
CA ARG A 85 -32.92 -9.67 1.45
C ARG A 85 -34.15 -9.82 2.33
N TYR A 86 -34.01 -9.58 3.64
CA TYR A 86 -35.10 -9.86 4.60
C TYR A 86 -36.07 -8.71 4.76
N VAL A 87 -35.62 -7.46 4.67
CA VAL A 87 -36.47 -6.28 4.82
C VAL A 87 -37.14 -5.90 3.50
N PHE A 88 -36.39 -5.88 2.41
CA PHE A 88 -36.87 -5.40 1.11
C PHE A 88 -37.24 -6.51 0.14
N GLY A 89 -36.73 -7.74 0.33
CA GLY A 89 -36.94 -8.86 -0.57
C GLY A 89 -38.40 -9.30 -0.73
N GLY A 90 -39.24 -9.01 0.25
CA GLY A 90 -40.70 -9.23 0.17
C GLY A 90 -41.47 -8.09 -0.50
N ALA A 91 -40.92 -6.87 -0.47
CA ALA A 91 -41.58 -5.66 -0.97
C ALA A 91 -41.23 -5.36 -2.43
N ILE A 92 -40.03 -5.72 -2.87
CA ILE A 92 -39.54 -5.42 -4.23
C ILE A 92 -39.66 -6.68 -5.10
N ARG A 93 -40.56 -6.61 -6.09
CA ARG A 93 -40.71 -7.69 -7.10
C ARG A 93 -39.94 -7.30 -8.35
N VAL A 94 -38.90 -8.10 -8.69
CA VAL A 94 -38.15 -7.96 -9.93
C VAL A 94 -38.77 -8.92 -10.95
N PRO A 95 -39.29 -8.44 -12.09
CA PRO A 95 -39.87 -9.33 -13.09
C PRO A 95 -38.84 -10.35 -13.60
N GLY A 96 -39.17 -11.65 -13.51
CA GLY A 96 -38.40 -12.73 -14.09
C GLY A 96 -37.11 -13.12 -13.35
N LYS A 97 -36.84 -12.56 -12.15
CA LYS A 97 -35.62 -12.88 -11.36
C LYS A 97 -35.90 -12.86 -9.87
N ASN A 98 -35.12 -13.63 -9.12
CA ASN A 98 -35.09 -13.48 -7.68
C ASN A 98 -34.46 -12.13 -7.30
N TYR A 99 -35.02 -11.48 -6.30
CA TYR A 99 -34.51 -10.20 -5.82
C TYR A 99 -33.02 -10.26 -5.41
N VAL A 100 -32.58 -11.38 -4.82
CA VAL A 100 -31.19 -11.63 -4.42
C VAL A 100 -30.27 -11.62 -5.63
N ASP A 101 -30.66 -12.25 -6.74
CA ASP A 101 -29.85 -12.34 -7.96
C ASP A 101 -29.62 -10.96 -8.58
N TYR A 102 -30.61 -10.07 -8.47
CA TYR A 102 -30.49 -8.68 -8.89
C TYR A 102 -29.60 -7.85 -7.98
N LEU A 103 -29.64 -8.09 -6.67
CA LEU A 103 -28.95 -7.33 -5.64
C LEU A 103 -27.46 -7.64 -5.57
N MET A 104 -27.07 -8.90 -5.76
CA MET A 104 -25.71 -9.40 -5.56
C MET A 104 -24.62 -8.61 -6.32
N PRO A 105 -24.78 -8.31 -7.62
CA PRO A 105 -23.77 -7.53 -8.35
C PRO A 105 -23.55 -6.14 -7.74
N GLY A 106 -24.59 -5.49 -7.28
CA GLY A 106 -24.49 -4.18 -6.62
C GLY A 106 -23.72 -4.23 -5.32
N ILE A 107 -23.96 -5.25 -4.49
CA ILE A 107 -23.24 -5.46 -3.23
C ILE A 107 -21.76 -5.79 -3.48
N PHE A 108 -21.44 -6.58 -4.51
CA PHE A 108 -20.06 -6.86 -4.88
C PHE A 108 -19.34 -5.59 -5.33
N ALA A 109 -19.94 -4.78 -6.21
CA ALA A 109 -19.37 -3.52 -6.66
C ALA A 109 -19.15 -2.55 -5.49
N GLN A 110 -20.10 -2.47 -4.57
CA GLN A 110 -19.99 -1.68 -3.36
C GLN A 110 -18.85 -2.17 -2.46
N ALA A 111 -18.78 -3.48 -2.18
CA ALA A 111 -17.73 -4.07 -1.36
C ALA A 111 -16.34 -3.80 -1.95
N ALA A 112 -16.18 -3.94 -3.28
CA ALA A 112 -14.94 -3.64 -3.98
C ALA A 112 -14.55 -2.15 -3.87
N THR A 113 -15.53 -1.24 -3.99
CA THR A 113 -15.30 0.20 -3.87
C THR A 113 -14.88 0.60 -2.44
N PHE A 114 -15.57 0.10 -1.42
CA PHE A 114 -15.18 0.34 -0.03
C PHE A 114 -13.80 -0.26 0.30
N GLY A 115 -13.49 -1.41 -0.28
CA GLY A 115 -12.16 -1.99 -0.21
C GLY A 115 -11.09 -1.05 -0.77
N ALA A 116 -11.34 -0.44 -1.92
CA ALA A 116 -10.42 0.50 -2.57
C ALA A 116 -10.22 1.79 -1.74
N ILE A 117 -11.30 2.35 -1.16
CA ILE A 117 -11.22 3.50 -0.27
C ILE A 117 -10.33 3.19 0.94
N SER A 118 -10.50 2.02 1.55
CA SER A 118 -9.67 1.58 2.69
C SER A 118 -8.18 1.51 2.32
N THR A 119 -7.86 1.14 1.09
CA THR A 119 -6.49 1.11 0.55
C THR A 119 -5.91 2.52 0.49
N GLY A 120 -6.66 3.48 -0.04
CA GLY A 120 -6.25 4.89 -0.13
C GLY A 120 -6.03 5.51 1.24
N LEU A 121 -6.97 5.33 2.17
CA LEU A 121 -6.84 5.83 3.55
C LEU A 121 -5.62 5.26 4.25
N GLY A 122 -5.39 3.96 4.15
CA GLY A 122 -4.25 3.34 4.77
C GLY A 122 -2.92 3.75 4.12
N LEU A 123 -2.87 4.06 2.83
CA LEU A 123 -1.67 4.60 2.18
C LEU A 123 -1.36 6.01 2.69
N ASN A 124 -2.40 6.83 2.88
CA ASN A 124 -2.25 8.15 3.46
C ASN A 124 -1.74 8.08 4.91
N GLU A 125 -2.25 7.16 5.70
CA GLU A 125 -1.78 6.92 7.07
C GLU A 125 -0.31 6.48 7.11
N ASP A 126 0.13 5.64 6.18
CA ASP A 126 1.53 5.22 6.06
C ASP A 126 2.44 6.40 5.66
N LYS A 127 1.95 7.34 4.83
CA LYS A 127 2.65 8.59 4.52
C LYS A 127 2.84 9.44 5.79
N HIS A 128 1.78 9.62 6.58
CA HIS A 128 1.83 10.42 7.82
C HIS A 128 2.74 9.83 8.90
N LYS A 129 2.85 8.51 8.95
CA LYS A 129 3.75 7.82 9.90
C LYS A 129 5.22 7.85 9.47
N GLY A 130 5.58 8.51 8.38
CA GLY A 130 6.95 8.58 7.86
C GLY A 130 7.49 7.22 7.39
N LEU A 131 6.60 6.22 7.24
CA LEU A 131 7.00 4.88 6.82
C LEU A 131 7.62 4.89 5.42
N ILE A 132 7.12 5.75 4.54
CA ILE A 132 7.62 5.90 3.17
C ILE A 132 9.04 6.49 3.17
N GLU A 133 9.35 7.44 4.06
CA GLU A 133 10.69 8.03 4.18
C GLU A 133 11.68 7.01 4.75
N ARG A 134 11.24 6.21 5.71
CA ARG A 134 12.04 5.13 6.28
C ARG A 134 12.30 4.00 5.26
N LEU A 135 11.36 3.71 4.38
CA LEU A 135 11.53 2.76 3.28
C LEU A 135 12.40 3.34 2.14
N ARG A 136 12.47 4.66 1.99
CA ARG A 136 13.36 5.33 1.05
C ARG A 136 14.84 5.17 1.37
N SER A 137 15.20 4.99 2.63
CA SER A 137 16.58 4.73 3.06
C SER A 137 17.01 3.28 2.81
N LEU A 138 16.07 2.37 2.52
CA LEU A 138 16.37 0.98 2.17
C LEU A 138 16.57 0.86 0.66
N PRO A 139 17.45 -0.03 0.19
CA PRO A 139 17.68 -0.29 -1.24
C PRO A 139 16.53 -1.09 -1.88
N MET A 140 15.28 -0.67 -1.64
CA MET A 140 14.07 -1.32 -2.16
C MET A 140 13.44 -0.51 -3.31
N ALA A 141 12.84 -1.19 -4.27
CA ALA A 141 12.11 -0.54 -5.35
C ALA A 141 10.81 0.10 -4.80
N ARG A 142 10.63 1.40 -5.03
CA ARG A 142 9.42 2.14 -4.59
C ARG A 142 8.12 1.51 -5.07
N SER A 143 8.13 0.94 -6.26
CA SER A 143 7.01 0.19 -6.85
C SER A 143 6.68 -1.10 -6.09
N ALA A 144 7.64 -1.74 -5.42
CA ALA A 144 7.41 -2.98 -4.69
C ALA A 144 6.53 -2.77 -3.45
N VAL A 145 6.65 -1.63 -2.80
CA VAL A 145 5.82 -1.28 -1.62
C VAL A 145 4.36 -1.09 -2.02
N LEU A 146 4.12 -0.33 -3.09
CA LEU A 146 2.77 -0.12 -3.64
C LEU A 146 2.17 -1.44 -4.16
N ALA A 147 2.95 -2.19 -4.95
CA ALA A 147 2.53 -3.49 -5.47
C ALA A 147 2.19 -4.48 -4.35
N GLY A 148 3.02 -4.56 -3.32
CA GLY A 148 2.77 -5.44 -2.17
C GLY A 148 1.48 -5.09 -1.42
N ARG A 149 1.14 -3.80 -1.34
CA ARG A 149 -0.10 -3.36 -0.72
C ARG A 149 -1.32 -3.67 -1.59
N THR A 150 -1.28 -3.32 -2.86
CA THR A 150 -2.40 -3.58 -3.78
C THR A 150 -2.67 -5.08 -3.96
N ILE A 151 -1.64 -5.94 -3.92
CA ILE A 151 -1.81 -7.40 -3.92
C ILE A 151 -2.46 -7.88 -2.63
N ALA A 152 -2.05 -7.37 -1.46
CA ALA A 152 -2.68 -7.72 -0.19
C ALA A 152 -4.16 -7.32 -0.15
N ASP A 153 -4.51 -6.14 -0.69
CA ASP A 153 -5.89 -5.69 -0.81
C ASP A 153 -6.71 -6.53 -1.80
N LEU A 154 -6.09 -6.96 -2.89
CA LEU A 154 -6.72 -7.88 -3.84
C LEU A 154 -7.07 -9.22 -3.18
N ILE A 155 -6.15 -9.79 -2.38
CA ILE A 155 -6.37 -11.02 -1.61
C ILE A 155 -7.52 -10.82 -0.61
N ARG A 156 -7.53 -9.68 0.11
CA ARG A 156 -8.61 -9.34 1.04
C ARG A 156 -9.96 -9.25 0.32
N ASN A 157 -10.04 -8.51 -0.78
CA ASN A 157 -11.27 -8.34 -1.55
C ASN A 157 -11.75 -9.68 -2.13
N THR A 158 -10.83 -10.55 -2.58
CA THR A 158 -11.16 -11.90 -3.02
C THR A 158 -11.82 -12.71 -1.90
N PHE A 159 -11.29 -12.62 -0.69
CA PHE A 159 -11.86 -13.29 0.48
C PHE A 159 -13.26 -12.74 0.80
N VAL A 160 -13.44 -11.43 0.83
CA VAL A 160 -14.74 -10.78 1.13
C VAL A 160 -15.78 -11.15 0.07
N ILE A 161 -15.43 -11.10 -1.22
CA ILE A 161 -16.35 -11.46 -2.32
C ILE A 161 -16.67 -12.97 -2.26
N GLY A 162 -15.69 -13.82 -2.00
CA GLY A 162 -15.92 -15.26 -1.83
C GLY A 162 -16.87 -15.56 -0.68
N LEU A 163 -16.72 -14.88 0.45
CA LEU A 163 -17.61 -15.00 1.59
C LEU A 163 -19.04 -14.50 1.26
N LEU A 164 -19.15 -13.37 0.56
CA LEU A 164 -20.44 -12.83 0.12
C LEU A 164 -21.14 -13.79 -0.86
N ILE A 165 -20.41 -14.45 -1.75
CA ILE A 165 -20.94 -15.49 -2.64
C ILE A 165 -21.46 -16.66 -1.81
N ALA A 166 -20.69 -17.14 -0.84
CA ALA A 166 -21.09 -18.25 0.02
C ALA A 166 -22.36 -17.92 0.83
N ILE A 167 -22.42 -16.73 1.43
CA ILE A 167 -23.61 -16.25 2.15
C ILE A 167 -24.78 -16.04 1.18
N GLY A 168 -24.53 -15.49 0.00
CA GLY A 168 -25.54 -15.34 -1.06
C GLY A 168 -26.22 -16.66 -1.38
N PHE A 169 -25.46 -17.74 -1.58
CA PHE A 169 -26.01 -19.09 -1.79
C PHE A 169 -26.85 -19.56 -0.59
N ALA A 170 -26.39 -19.32 0.63
CA ALA A 170 -27.15 -19.68 1.82
C ALA A 170 -28.47 -18.90 1.96
N VAL A 171 -28.56 -17.70 1.40
CA VAL A 171 -29.73 -16.80 1.47
C VAL A 171 -30.65 -16.95 0.25
N GLY A 172 -30.31 -17.84 -0.68
CA GLY A 172 -31.16 -18.16 -1.84
C GLY A 172 -30.74 -17.51 -3.15
N PHE A 173 -29.46 -17.14 -3.28
CA PHE A 173 -28.86 -16.79 -4.57
C PHE A 173 -28.86 -18.02 -5.48
N THR A 174 -29.44 -17.88 -6.65
CA THR A 174 -29.53 -18.94 -7.65
C THR A 174 -28.63 -18.63 -8.83
N LEU A 175 -27.73 -19.58 -9.14
CA LEU A 175 -26.93 -19.47 -10.36
C LEU A 175 -27.81 -19.91 -11.56
N GLU A 176 -28.48 -18.95 -12.19
CA GLU A 176 -29.14 -19.19 -13.47
C GLU A 176 -28.12 -19.39 -14.61
N THR A 177 -26.83 -19.28 -14.29
CA THR A 177 -25.75 -19.19 -15.27
C THR A 177 -24.63 -20.17 -14.92
N ASN A 178 -23.78 -20.49 -15.90
CA ASN A 178 -22.62 -21.36 -15.70
C ASN A 178 -21.62 -20.77 -14.70
N VAL A 179 -21.00 -21.63 -13.87
CA VAL A 179 -19.94 -21.28 -12.90
C VAL A 179 -18.82 -20.45 -13.56
N ALA A 180 -18.51 -20.71 -14.83
CA ALA A 180 -17.52 -19.93 -15.58
C ALA A 180 -17.88 -18.43 -15.70
N LYS A 181 -19.17 -18.11 -15.87
CA LYS A 181 -19.62 -16.71 -15.92
C LYS A 181 -19.59 -16.05 -14.55
N LEU A 182 -19.87 -16.78 -13.47
CA LEU A 182 -19.70 -16.28 -12.11
C LEU A 182 -18.22 -15.98 -11.82
N ALA A 183 -17.32 -16.87 -12.21
CA ALA A 183 -15.88 -16.66 -12.07
C ALA A 183 -15.42 -15.42 -12.88
N LEU A 184 -15.90 -15.28 -14.11
CA LEU A 184 -15.59 -14.10 -14.95
C LEU A 184 -16.12 -12.82 -14.31
N ALA A 185 -17.35 -12.81 -13.79
CA ALA A 185 -17.91 -11.65 -13.10
C ALA A 185 -17.10 -11.30 -11.85
N THR A 186 -16.68 -12.29 -11.08
CA THR A 186 -15.83 -12.12 -9.91
C THR A 186 -14.48 -11.50 -10.30
N VAL A 187 -13.84 -11.99 -11.37
CA VAL A 187 -12.58 -11.42 -11.87
C VAL A 187 -12.77 -9.98 -12.32
N LEU A 188 -13.86 -9.67 -13.03
CA LEU A 188 -14.16 -8.29 -13.47
C LEU A 188 -14.36 -7.34 -12.28
N ILE A 189 -15.05 -7.77 -11.24
CA ILE A 189 -15.26 -6.97 -10.02
C ILE A 189 -13.95 -6.76 -9.27
N LEU A 190 -13.11 -7.79 -9.17
CA LEU A 190 -11.77 -7.66 -8.57
C LEU A 190 -10.88 -6.72 -9.37
N LEU A 191 -10.92 -6.78 -10.70
CA LEU A 191 -10.19 -5.87 -11.58
C LEU A 191 -10.70 -4.44 -11.43
N PHE A 192 -12.01 -4.25 -11.34
CA PHE A 192 -12.62 -2.95 -11.05
C PHE A 192 -12.13 -2.39 -9.71
N GLY A 193 -12.22 -3.18 -8.63
CA GLY A 193 -11.71 -2.78 -7.31
C GLY A 193 -10.22 -2.45 -7.31
N PHE A 194 -9.43 -3.23 -8.06
CA PHE A 194 -8.01 -2.98 -8.26
C PHE A 194 -7.76 -1.64 -8.99
N ALA A 195 -8.48 -1.37 -10.07
CA ALA A 195 -8.37 -0.11 -10.80
C ALA A 195 -8.75 1.10 -9.92
N VAL A 196 -9.83 0.99 -9.16
CA VAL A 196 -10.29 2.03 -8.23
C VAL A 196 -9.26 2.24 -7.11
N SER A 197 -8.63 1.18 -6.59
CA SER A 197 -7.55 1.29 -5.59
C SER A 197 -6.37 2.12 -6.11
N TRP A 198 -6.01 1.99 -7.38
CA TRP A 198 -4.96 2.81 -8.00
C TRP A 198 -5.36 4.29 -8.10
N VAL A 199 -6.62 4.57 -8.40
CA VAL A 199 -7.12 5.97 -8.41
C VAL A 199 -6.98 6.58 -7.01
N PHE A 200 -7.41 5.89 -5.97
CA PHE A 200 -7.26 6.36 -4.58
C PHE A 200 -5.80 6.41 -4.10
N ALA A 201 -4.91 5.62 -4.66
CA ALA A 201 -3.48 5.66 -4.34
C ALA A 201 -2.77 6.86 -4.99
N LEU A 202 -3.33 7.45 -6.06
CA LEU A 202 -2.79 8.62 -6.75
C LEU A 202 -3.22 9.95 -6.12
N ILE A 203 -4.32 9.97 -5.39
CA ILE A 203 -4.85 11.15 -4.66
C ILE A 203 -4.14 11.30 -3.31
#